data_1ebfc30aa02851e754a5cecd332f7ef6
#
_entry.id   1ebfc30aa02851e754a5cecd332f7ef6
#
_cell.length_a   1.000
_cell.length_b   1.000
_cell.length_c   1.000
_cell.angle_alpha   90.00
_cell.angle_beta   90.00
_cell.angle_gamma   90.00
#
_symmetry.space_group_name_H-M   'P 1'
#
loop_
_entity.id
_entity.type
_entity.pdbx_description
1 polymer ?
#
loop_
_entity_poly.entity_id
_entity_poly.type
_entity_poly.pdbx_seq_one_letter_code
_entity_poly.pdbx_strand_id
1 'polypeptide(L)'
;MKNADIVSVQFKNPTATNRTCCVCGAVVAQLQHAGYKNLISHHHGYKEAAAMCMKNPCAPTASMFAHKDAANTFGWTKLVALKNFPFAHVDDPVIRDTIRVKPMDKRTLLKRMMSLVGVVDIKAAEELGGEKFVLVFDGFTDAAEHAIVIFAATKKGIRFLTFSPFQDEASQTASEHIAFLDLALDQYGLDVANMIAIVADNMETNKAITRRIKVAMIGCAAHRFNLAVRQWIEPHMPLIKKVSSLMQRLKTEKRVAKLKLNGCKYKPLALHELRWSGCYRMLKRFEDLQRFLHLFVDDCDI
;
A
#
# COMPACT_ATOMS: atom_id res chain seq x y z
N MET A 1 12.27 -28.51 -6.46
CA MET A 1 13.44 -28.08 -5.71
C MET A 1 14.42 -29.22 -5.68
N LYS A 2 15.71 -28.95 -5.83
CA LYS A 2 16.73 -30.01 -5.72
C LYS A 2 17.04 -30.25 -4.25
N ASN A 3 17.25 -31.48 -3.84
CA ASN A 3 17.61 -31.82 -2.46
C ASN A 3 18.86 -31.05 -1.96
N ALA A 4 19.77 -30.73 -2.88
CA ALA A 4 20.92 -29.88 -2.58
C ALA A 4 20.58 -28.51 -2.02
N ASP A 5 19.50 -27.90 -2.52
CA ASP A 5 19.07 -26.54 -2.10
C ASP A 5 18.52 -26.57 -0.67
N ILE A 6 17.76 -27.61 -0.30
CA ILE A 6 17.26 -27.82 1.08
C ILE A 6 18.45 -28.00 2.03
N VAL A 7 19.38 -28.84 1.64
CA VAL A 7 20.57 -29.15 2.46
C VAL A 7 21.45 -27.93 2.66
N SER A 8 21.64 -27.10 1.63
CA SER A 8 22.45 -25.88 1.75
C SER A 8 21.89 -24.87 2.75
N VAL A 9 20.56 -24.88 2.98
CA VAL A 9 19.88 -23.95 3.89
C VAL A 9 19.77 -24.49 5.31
N GLN A 10 19.43 -25.79 5.47
CA GLN A 10 19.16 -26.36 6.78
C GLN A 10 20.38 -27.01 7.45
N PHE A 11 21.49 -27.19 6.75
CA PHE A 11 22.66 -27.84 7.28
C PHE A 11 23.93 -27.02 7.06
N LYS A 12 24.78 -26.97 8.07
CA LYS A 12 26.08 -26.28 8.08
C LYS A 12 27.22 -27.23 8.40
N ASN A 13 28.45 -26.70 8.36
CA ASN A 13 29.69 -27.43 8.73
C ASN A 13 29.79 -28.76 8.00
N PRO A 14 29.86 -28.80 6.66
CA PRO A 14 30.05 -30.02 5.92
C PRO A 14 31.43 -30.64 6.24
N THR A 15 31.43 -31.83 6.74
CA THR A 15 32.63 -32.68 6.84
C THR A 15 32.57 -33.75 5.76
N ALA A 16 33.61 -34.60 5.66
CA ALA A 16 33.61 -35.71 4.72
C ALA A 16 32.46 -36.71 4.96
N THR A 17 31.93 -36.78 6.18
CA THR A 17 30.95 -37.79 6.60
C THR A 17 29.69 -37.24 7.26
N ASN A 18 29.64 -35.95 7.64
CA ASN A 18 28.59 -35.43 8.48
C ASN A 18 28.23 -33.95 8.13
N ARG A 19 27.00 -33.55 8.47
CA ARG A 19 26.56 -32.16 8.48
C ARG A 19 25.76 -31.85 9.74
N THR A 20 25.83 -30.63 10.23
CA THR A 20 25.09 -30.21 11.42
C THR A 20 23.78 -29.52 11.01
N CYS A 21 22.66 -29.99 11.54
CA CYS A 21 21.35 -29.34 11.33
C CYS A 21 21.30 -27.96 12.01
N CYS A 22 20.93 -26.90 11.26
CA CYS A 22 20.83 -25.53 11.78
C CYS A 22 19.62 -25.31 12.68
N VAL A 23 18.62 -26.21 12.63
CA VAL A 23 17.38 -26.08 13.39
C VAL A 23 17.51 -26.70 14.79
N CYS A 24 17.98 -27.93 14.86
CA CYS A 24 18.06 -28.68 16.13
C CYS A 24 19.51 -28.97 16.62
N GLY A 25 20.52 -28.57 15.86
CA GLY A 25 21.93 -28.83 16.21
C GLY A 25 22.42 -30.29 16.04
N ALA A 26 21.55 -31.21 15.63
CA ALA A 26 21.93 -32.62 15.45
C ALA A 26 22.96 -32.78 14.33
N VAL A 27 23.90 -33.66 14.55
CA VAL A 27 24.89 -34.08 13.53
C VAL A 27 24.33 -35.27 12.74
N VAL A 28 24.11 -35.05 11.45
CA VAL A 28 23.52 -36.06 10.55
C VAL A 28 24.56 -36.58 9.59
N ALA A 29 24.69 -37.90 9.52
CA ALA A 29 25.66 -38.58 8.66
C ALA A 29 25.32 -38.38 7.17
N GLN A 30 26.35 -38.05 6.38
CA GLN A 30 26.31 -38.02 4.92
C GLN A 30 27.64 -38.60 4.40
N LEU A 31 27.62 -39.81 3.92
CA LEU A 31 28.79 -40.42 3.31
C LEU A 31 29.18 -39.70 2.01
N GLN A 32 30.47 -39.64 1.76
CA GLN A 32 31.02 -39.10 0.52
C GLN A 32 30.43 -39.89 -0.67
N HIS A 33 29.93 -39.21 -1.67
CA HIS A 33 29.16 -39.71 -2.82
C HIS A 33 27.77 -40.32 -2.50
N ALA A 34 27.32 -40.35 -1.25
CA ALA A 34 25.92 -40.65 -0.94
C ALA A 34 25.03 -39.44 -1.25
N GLY A 35 23.84 -39.69 -1.78
CA GLY A 35 22.86 -38.61 -1.98
C GLY A 35 22.42 -37.97 -0.66
N TYR A 36 21.54 -37.03 -0.74
CA TYR A 36 21.04 -36.27 0.42
C TYR A 36 19.93 -36.97 1.21
N LYS A 37 19.69 -38.29 1.01
CA LYS A 37 18.53 -39.01 1.58
C LYS A 37 18.45 -38.89 3.11
N ASN A 38 19.53 -39.10 3.83
CA ASN A 38 19.54 -38.99 5.30
C ASN A 38 19.31 -37.57 5.80
N LEU A 39 19.87 -36.58 5.10
CA LEU A 39 19.68 -35.17 5.42
C LEU A 39 18.23 -34.73 5.16
N ILE A 40 17.65 -35.20 4.07
CA ILE A 40 16.25 -34.87 3.72
C ILE A 40 15.28 -35.58 4.67
N SER A 41 15.54 -36.79 5.13
CA SER A 41 14.69 -37.46 6.14
C SER A 41 14.74 -36.75 7.51
N HIS A 42 15.81 -36.02 7.81
CA HIS A 42 15.98 -35.24 9.03
C HIS A 42 15.49 -33.79 8.89
N HIS A 43 15.08 -33.32 7.73
CA HIS A 43 14.70 -31.91 7.57
C HIS A 43 13.43 -31.58 8.38
N HIS A 44 13.35 -30.36 8.93
CA HIS A 44 12.27 -29.89 9.80
C HIS A 44 11.09 -29.27 9.04
N GLY A 45 10.96 -29.56 7.75
CA GLY A 45 9.86 -29.07 6.92
C GLY A 45 10.18 -27.80 6.11
N TYR A 46 9.30 -27.50 5.16
CA TYR A 46 9.48 -26.38 4.24
C TYR A 46 9.27 -25.02 4.91
N LYS A 47 8.43 -24.95 5.94
CA LYS A 47 8.13 -23.72 6.67
C LYS A 47 9.38 -23.17 7.38
N GLU A 48 10.09 -24.03 8.09
CA GLU A 48 11.33 -23.71 8.78
C GLU A 48 12.45 -23.36 7.79
N ALA A 49 12.55 -24.09 6.69
CA ALA A 49 13.51 -23.79 5.63
C ALA A 49 13.26 -22.42 5.00
N ALA A 50 12.01 -22.07 4.73
CA ALA A 50 11.64 -20.77 4.20
C ALA A 50 11.96 -19.63 5.19
N ALA A 51 11.69 -19.82 6.49
CA ALA A 51 12.03 -18.86 7.53
C ALA A 51 13.53 -18.61 7.66
N MET A 52 14.34 -19.64 7.48
CA MET A 52 15.82 -19.53 7.48
C MET A 52 16.33 -18.78 6.24
N CYS A 53 15.71 -19.01 5.07
CA CYS A 53 16.06 -18.27 3.85
C CYS A 53 15.78 -16.78 3.97
N MET A 54 14.70 -16.39 4.64
CA MET A 54 14.36 -14.97 4.85
C MET A 54 15.39 -14.24 5.73
N LYS A 55 16.12 -14.95 6.59
CA LYS A 55 17.16 -14.39 7.47
C LYS A 55 18.53 -14.28 6.79
N ASN A 56 18.72 -14.91 5.64
CA ASN A 56 20.00 -14.93 4.93
C ASN A 56 19.84 -14.36 3.50
N PRO A 57 20.34 -13.15 3.21
CA PRO A 57 20.19 -12.51 1.91
C PRO A 57 20.87 -13.26 0.75
N CYS A 58 21.81 -14.16 1.05
CA CYS A 58 22.49 -15.00 0.04
C CYS A 58 21.83 -16.37 -0.14
N ALA A 59 20.78 -16.70 0.63
CA ALA A 59 20.09 -17.97 0.52
C ALA A 59 19.11 -18.00 -0.66
N PRO A 60 18.73 -19.19 -1.14
CA PRO A 60 17.65 -19.34 -2.10
C PRO A 60 16.39 -18.63 -1.61
N THR A 61 15.69 -17.91 -2.48
CA THR A 61 14.49 -17.14 -2.11
C THR A 61 13.39 -18.07 -1.58
N ALA A 62 12.56 -17.59 -0.65
CA ALA A 62 11.43 -18.34 -0.09
C ALA A 62 10.52 -18.96 -1.18
N SER A 63 10.47 -18.38 -2.38
CA SER A 63 9.75 -18.92 -3.53
C SER A 63 10.26 -20.28 -4.01
N MET A 64 11.49 -20.66 -3.71
CA MET A 64 12.03 -21.99 -4.06
C MET A 64 11.44 -23.12 -3.22
N PHE A 65 10.87 -22.78 -2.06
CA PHE A 65 10.21 -23.72 -1.14
C PHE A 65 8.69 -23.74 -1.29
N ALA A 66 8.13 -22.82 -2.07
CA ALA A 66 6.70 -22.77 -2.36
C ALA A 66 6.35 -23.72 -3.52
N HIS A 67 5.12 -24.24 -3.48
CA HIS A 67 4.58 -24.95 -4.64
C HIS A 67 4.62 -24.03 -5.86
N LYS A 68 4.95 -24.58 -7.04
CA LYS A 68 5.11 -23.78 -8.27
C LYS A 68 3.90 -22.89 -8.59
N ASP A 69 2.69 -23.41 -8.37
CA ASP A 69 1.46 -22.65 -8.62
C ASP A 69 1.24 -21.53 -7.58
N ALA A 70 1.65 -21.75 -6.32
CA ALA A 70 1.62 -20.71 -5.30
C ALA A 70 2.63 -19.59 -5.62
N ALA A 71 3.85 -19.95 -6.01
CA ALA A 71 4.87 -19.00 -6.43
C ALA A 71 4.43 -18.21 -7.66
N ASN A 72 3.77 -18.86 -8.61
CA ASN A 72 3.21 -18.23 -9.80
C ASN A 72 2.08 -17.25 -9.44
N THR A 73 1.14 -17.67 -8.60
CA THR A 73 0.05 -16.82 -8.11
C THR A 73 0.61 -15.60 -7.39
N PHE A 74 1.62 -15.78 -6.55
CA PHE A 74 2.29 -14.70 -5.84
C PHE A 74 2.97 -13.72 -6.81
N GLY A 75 3.61 -14.20 -7.87
CA GLY A 75 4.19 -13.38 -8.93
C GLY A 75 3.16 -12.45 -9.59
N TRP A 76 2.03 -13.01 -9.99
CA TRP A 76 0.91 -12.23 -10.54
C TRP A 76 0.31 -11.26 -9.54
N THR A 77 0.08 -11.71 -8.28
CA THR A 77 -0.43 -10.85 -7.20
C THR A 77 0.47 -9.64 -6.97
N LYS A 78 1.80 -9.84 -6.98
CA LYS A 78 2.76 -8.72 -6.86
C LYS A 78 2.65 -7.72 -8.01
N LEU A 79 2.46 -8.17 -9.23
CA LEU A 79 2.29 -7.27 -10.38
C LEU A 79 1.01 -6.43 -10.20
N VAL A 80 -0.11 -7.07 -9.89
CA VAL A 80 -1.39 -6.38 -9.68
C VAL A 80 -1.30 -5.42 -8.49
N ALA A 81 -0.92 -5.90 -7.31
CA ALA A 81 -0.99 -5.12 -6.07
C ALA A 81 0.08 -4.03 -5.97
N LEU A 82 1.32 -4.28 -6.45
CA LEU A 82 2.43 -3.33 -6.26
C LEU A 82 2.69 -2.45 -7.49
N LYS A 83 2.17 -2.82 -8.66
CA LYS A 83 2.41 -2.09 -9.90
C LYS A 83 1.13 -1.60 -10.57
N ASN A 84 -0.01 -1.74 -9.90
CA ASN A 84 -1.33 -1.42 -10.46
C ASN A 84 -1.54 -2.06 -11.84
N PHE A 85 -1.07 -3.30 -11.99
CA PHE A 85 -1.17 -4.01 -13.26
C PHE A 85 -2.63 -4.38 -13.51
N PRO A 86 -3.25 -3.92 -14.62
CA PRO A 86 -4.67 -4.13 -14.87
C PRO A 86 -4.99 -5.60 -15.05
N PHE A 87 -6.07 -6.09 -14.43
CA PHE A 87 -6.55 -7.47 -14.61
C PHE A 87 -6.86 -7.80 -16.09
N ALA A 88 -7.29 -6.81 -16.88
CA ALA A 88 -7.55 -6.99 -18.29
C ALA A 88 -6.31 -7.46 -19.07
N HIS A 89 -5.13 -7.04 -18.63
CA HIS A 89 -3.86 -7.40 -19.31
C HIS A 89 -3.33 -8.79 -18.92
N VAL A 90 -3.92 -9.46 -17.93
CA VAL A 90 -3.51 -10.82 -17.52
C VAL A 90 -3.76 -11.82 -18.67
N ASP A 91 -4.81 -11.59 -19.45
CA ASP A 91 -5.18 -12.44 -20.59
C ASP A 91 -4.57 -11.98 -21.92
N ASP A 92 -3.85 -10.86 -21.94
CA ASP A 92 -3.22 -10.30 -23.13
C ASP A 92 -2.12 -11.24 -23.67
N PRO A 93 -2.18 -11.66 -24.94
CA PRO A 93 -1.19 -12.56 -25.54
C PRO A 93 0.24 -12.03 -25.50
N VAL A 94 0.43 -10.72 -25.73
CA VAL A 94 1.76 -10.09 -25.74
C VAL A 94 2.37 -10.11 -24.33
N ILE A 95 1.53 -9.83 -23.33
CA ILE A 95 1.96 -9.88 -21.93
C ILE A 95 2.35 -11.31 -21.53
N ARG A 96 1.51 -12.29 -21.92
CA ARG A 96 1.77 -13.72 -21.64
C ARG A 96 3.06 -14.23 -22.24
N ASP A 97 3.43 -13.74 -23.41
CA ASP A 97 4.66 -14.13 -24.11
C ASP A 97 5.89 -13.44 -23.49
N THR A 98 5.73 -12.22 -23.00
CA THR A 98 6.85 -11.38 -22.56
C THR A 98 7.23 -11.63 -21.10
N ILE A 99 6.29 -11.96 -20.22
CA ILE A 99 6.56 -12.10 -18.79
C ILE A 99 7.06 -13.48 -18.40
N ARG A 100 7.93 -13.52 -17.38
CA ARG A 100 8.49 -14.78 -16.86
C ARG A 100 7.56 -15.56 -15.91
N VAL A 101 6.37 -15.03 -15.65
CA VAL A 101 5.37 -15.68 -14.82
C VAL A 101 4.53 -16.60 -15.69
N LYS A 102 4.27 -17.84 -15.24
CA LYS A 102 3.46 -18.79 -16.00
C LYS A 102 2.09 -18.18 -16.32
N PRO A 103 1.61 -18.24 -17.57
CA PRO A 103 0.30 -17.71 -17.94
C PRO A 103 -0.81 -18.25 -17.04
N MET A 104 -1.76 -17.38 -16.72
CA MET A 104 -2.94 -17.68 -15.93
C MET A 104 -4.09 -16.84 -16.49
N ASP A 105 -5.31 -17.33 -16.45
CA ASP A 105 -6.46 -16.50 -16.82
C ASP A 105 -6.87 -15.58 -15.67
N LYS A 106 -7.47 -14.44 -16.02
CA LYS A 106 -7.84 -13.40 -15.04
C LYS A 106 -8.84 -13.88 -13.98
N ARG A 107 -9.77 -14.79 -14.35
CA ARG A 107 -10.77 -15.32 -13.41
C ARG A 107 -10.11 -16.20 -12.35
N THR A 108 -9.19 -17.07 -12.79
CA THR A 108 -8.40 -17.91 -11.90
C THR A 108 -7.52 -17.06 -10.99
N LEU A 109 -6.88 -16.01 -11.51
CA LEU A 109 -6.09 -15.09 -10.69
C LEU A 109 -6.96 -14.40 -9.64
N LEU A 110 -8.10 -13.83 -10.04
CA LEU A 110 -9.03 -13.17 -9.14
C LEU A 110 -9.49 -14.12 -8.02
N LYS A 111 -9.93 -15.34 -8.38
CA LYS A 111 -10.35 -16.36 -7.41
C LYS A 111 -9.24 -16.68 -6.40
N ARG A 112 -8.01 -16.83 -6.86
CA ARG A 112 -6.85 -17.12 -5.98
C ARG A 112 -6.49 -15.93 -5.11
N MET A 113 -6.58 -14.70 -5.63
CA MET A 113 -6.36 -13.49 -4.83
C MET A 113 -7.44 -13.33 -3.75
N MET A 114 -8.71 -13.59 -4.07
CA MET A 114 -9.79 -13.58 -3.06
C MET A 114 -9.56 -14.63 -1.97
N SER A 115 -9.12 -15.84 -2.34
CA SER A 115 -8.73 -16.85 -1.34
C SER A 115 -7.56 -16.41 -0.48
N LEU A 116 -6.58 -15.68 -1.05
CA LEU A 116 -5.46 -15.12 -0.30
C LEU A 116 -5.91 -14.02 0.66
N VAL A 117 -6.85 -13.15 0.25
CA VAL A 117 -7.47 -12.15 1.13
C VAL A 117 -8.05 -12.83 2.37
N GLY A 118 -8.86 -13.89 2.21
CA GLY A 118 -9.41 -14.61 3.35
C GLY A 118 -8.35 -15.15 4.32
N VAL A 119 -7.22 -15.64 3.83
CA VAL A 119 -6.10 -16.07 4.70
C VAL A 119 -5.45 -14.89 5.42
N VAL A 120 -5.30 -13.75 4.74
CA VAL A 120 -4.75 -12.52 5.35
C VAL A 120 -5.69 -11.96 6.40
N ASP A 121 -7.00 -11.98 6.14
CA ASP A 121 -8.03 -11.49 7.08
C ASP A 121 -8.05 -12.33 8.38
N ILE A 122 -7.99 -13.66 8.27
CA ILE A 122 -7.87 -14.54 9.43
C ILE A 122 -6.63 -14.18 10.26
N LYS A 123 -5.50 -14.01 9.60
CA LYS A 123 -4.26 -13.65 10.28
C LYS A 123 -4.33 -12.27 10.92
N ALA A 124 -4.97 -11.31 10.26
CA ALA A 124 -5.17 -9.96 10.81
C ALA A 124 -6.10 -10.02 12.04
N ALA A 125 -7.18 -10.82 12.00
CA ALA A 125 -8.07 -11.04 13.13
C ALA A 125 -7.34 -11.68 14.32
N GLU A 126 -6.49 -12.70 14.08
CA GLU A 126 -5.65 -13.31 15.12
C GLU A 126 -4.67 -12.32 15.76
N GLU A 127 -4.05 -11.46 14.96
CA GLU A 127 -3.09 -10.45 15.44
C GLU A 127 -3.76 -9.32 16.25
N LEU A 128 -5.02 -9.01 15.93
CA LEU A 128 -5.80 -7.95 16.57
C LEU A 128 -6.63 -8.47 17.76
N GLY A 129 -6.89 -9.78 17.82
CA GLY A 129 -7.75 -10.38 18.83
C GLY A 129 -7.32 -10.07 20.27
N GLY A 130 -8.26 -9.52 21.08
CA GLY A 130 -8.03 -9.14 22.46
C GLY A 130 -7.11 -7.91 22.68
N GLU A 131 -6.56 -7.33 21.62
CA GLU A 131 -5.74 -6.11 21.72
C GLU A 131 -6.62 -4.87 21.87
N LYS A 132 -6.13 -3.89 22.61
CA LYS A 132 -6.69 -2.54 22.59
C LYS A 132 -6.26 -1.85 21.31
N PHE A 133 -7.22 -1.24 20.60
CA PHE A 133 -6.95 -0.62 19.30
C PHE A 133 -7.58 0.77 19.18
N VAL A 134 -7.03 1.53 18.25
CA VAL A 134 -7.59 2.79 17.78
C VAL A 134 -8.08 2.55 16.35
N LEU A 135 -9.33 2.88 16.08
CA LEU A 135 -9.87 2.83 14.73
C LEU A 135 -9.46 4.11 13.97
N VAL A 136 -8.88 3.95 12.82
CA VAL A 136 -8.50 5.07 11.94
C VAL A 136 -9.29 4.94 10.66
N PHE A 137 -10.09 5.94 10.31
CA PHE A 137 -10.77 5.93 9.04
C PHE A 137 -10.72 7.29 8.34
N ASP A 138 -10.77 7.25 7.03
CA ASP A 138 -10.76 8.42 6.16
C ASP A 138 -11.70 8.17 4.98
N GLY A 139 -12.48 9.18 4.63
CA GLY A 139 -13.31 9.18 3.43
C GLY A 139 -12.57 9.88 2.29
N PHE A 140 -12.67 9.34 1.10
CA PHE A 140 -12.12 9.98 -0.09
C PHE A 140 -13.03 9.74 -1.30
N THR A 141 -12.87 10.58 -2.31
CA THR A 141 -13.58 10.48 -3.58
C THR A 141 -12.59 10.15 -4.68
N ASP A 142 -12.85 9.09 -5.42
CA ASP A 142 -12.09 8.72 -6.60
C ASP A 142 -13.07 8.44 -7.77
N ALA A 143 -12.81 9.04 -8.93
CA ALA A 143 -13.62 8.89 -10.13
C ALA A 143 -15.14 9.11 -9.91
N ALA A 144 -15.51 10.04 -9.03
CA ALA A 144 -16.88 10.36 -8.57
C ALA A 144 -17.51 9.31 -7.62
N GLU A 145 -16.79 8.29 -7.16
CA GLU A 145 -17.24 7.37 -6.14
C GLU A 145 -16.69 7.79 -4.77
N HIS A 146 -17.54 7.88 -3.76
CA HIS A 146 -17.12 8.08 -2.37
C HIS A 146 -16.79 6.75 -1.72
N ALA A 147 -15.65 6.69 -1.06
CA ALA A 147 -15.21 5.50 -0.38
C ALA A 147 -14.68 5.80 1.02
N ILE A 148 -14.82 4.85 1.92
CA ILE A 148 -14.21 4.87 3.25
C ILE A 148 -13.15 3.78 3.33
N VAL A 149 -12.00 4.13 3.88
CA VAL A 149 -10.94 3.20 4.25
C VAL A 149 -10.86 3.11 5.77
N ILE A 150 -10.74 1.88 6.30
CA ILE A 150 -10.67 1.62 7.73
C ILE A 150 -9.39 0.85 8.07
N PHE A 151 -8.70 1.32 9.11
CA PHE A 151 -7.54 0.67 9.70
C PHE A 151 -7.74 0.50 11.21
N ALA A 152 -7.17 -0.57 11.77
CA ALA A 152 -6.97 -0.72 13.20
C ALA A 152 -5.50 -0.49 13.56
N ALA A 153 -5.24 0.42 14.49
CA ALA A 153 -3.90 0.69 15.01
C ALA A 153 -3.78 0.15 16.43
N THR A 154 -2.76 -0.68 16.66
CA THR A 154 -2.42 -1.27 17.96
C THR A 154 -0.97 -0.92 18.31
N LYS A 155 -0.50 -1.33 19.49
CA LYS A 155 0.93 -1.23 19.84
C LYS A 155 1.85 -2.03 18.92
N LYS A 156 1.33 -3.05 18.24
CA LYS A 156 2.07 -3.92 17.30
C LYS A 156 2.15 -3.33 15.88
N GLY A 157 1.35 -2.29 15.59
CA GLY A 157 1.33 -1.63 14.29
C GLY A 157 -0.07 -1.37 13.78
N ILE A 158 -0.14 -0.96 12.52
CA ILE A 158 -1.40 -0.64 11.83
C ILE A 158 -1.77 -1.79 10.90
N ARG A 159 -3.05 -2.18 10.90
CA ARG A 159 -3.63 -3.16 9.98
C ARG A 159 -4.74 -2.51 9.17
N PHE A 160 -4.69 -2.69 7.87
CA PHE A 160 -5.80 -2.38 6.99
C PHE A 160 -6.91 -3.40 7.26
N LEU A 161 -8.14 -2.93 7.47
CA LEU A 161 -9.29 -3.78 7.67
C LEU A 161 -10.12 -3.89 6.40
N THR A 162 -10.64 -2.78 5.94
CA THR A 162 -11.52 -2.78 4.78
C THR A 162 -11.52 -1.45 4.06
N PHE A 163 -12.02 -1.49 2.86
CA PHE A 163 -12.31 -0.36 2.00
C PHE A 163 -13.63 -0.66 1.31
N SER A 164 -14.54 0.30 1.30
CA SER A 164 -15.80 0.13 0.60
C SER A 164 -16.23 1.43 -0.05
N PRO A 165 -16.67 1.40 -1.31
CA PRO A 165 -17.44 2.49 -1.88
C PRO A 165 -18.81 2.53 -1.19
N PHE A 166 -19.33 3.73 -0.94
CA PHE A 166 -20.71 3.88 -0.51
C PHE A 166 -21.66 3.47 -1.64
N GLN A 167 -22.64 2.62 -1.30
CA GLN A 167 -23.66 2.19 -2.28
C GLN A 167 -24.69 3.30 -2.56
N ASP A 168 -24.89 4.22 -1.63
CA ASP A 168 -25.78 5.37 -1.78
C ASP A 168 -25.03 6.68 -1.47
N GLU A 169 -24.59 7.37 -2.52
CA GLU A 169 -23.89 8.66 -2.40
C GLU A 169 -24.79 9.79 -1.87
N ALA A 170 -26.11 9.62 -1.93
CA ALA A 170 -27.06 10.63 -1.49
C ALA A 170 -27.22 10.70 0.04
N SER A 171 -26.78 9.66 0.76
CA SER A 171 -27.07 9.48 2.19
C SER A 171 -25.82 9.09 2.98
N GLN A 172 -24.87 10.03 3.12
CA GLN A 172 -23.69 9.82 3.98
C GLN A 172 -24.00 10.16 5.44
N THR A 173 -24.99 9.48 6.03
CA THR A 173 -25.41 9.71 7.41
C THR A 173 -24.45 9.06 8.42
N ALA A 174 -24.41 9.59 9.65
CA ALA A 174 -23.66 8.98 10.73
C ALA A 174 -24.13 7.55 11.02
N SER A 175 -25.40 7.20 10.77
CA SER A 175 -25.94 5.86 10.98
C SER A 175 -25.37 4.84 9.99
N GLU A 176 -25.24 5.20 8.73
CA GLU A 176 -24.65 4.34 7.69
C GLU A 176 -23.17 4.12 7.91
N HIS A 177 -22.45 5.17 8.32
CA HIS A 177 -21.06 5.03 8.73
C HIS A 177 -20.90 4.06 9.91
N ILE A 178 -21.77 4.16 10.93
CA ILE A 178 -21.76 3.24 12.09
C ILE A 178 -22.03 1.81 11.62
N ALA A 179 -23.04 1.59 10.80
CA ALA A 179 -23.35 0.26 10.27
C ALA A 179 -22.16 -0.35 9.49
N PHE A 180 -21.45 0.47 8.71
CA PHE A 180 -20.26 0.03 7.99
C PHE A 180 -19.08 -0.25 8.94
N LEU A 181 -18.91 0.55 10.00
CA LEU A 181 -17.89 0.30 11.03
C LEU A 181 -18.19 -1.00 11.77
N ASP A 182 -19.45 -1.25 12.14
CA ASP A 182 -19.89 -2.48 12.81
C ASP A 182 -19.60 -3.71 11.95
N LEU A 183 -19.94 -3.68 10.65
CA LEU A 183 -19.60 -4.76 9.71
C LEU A 183 -18.09 -5.00 9.63
N ALA A 184 -17.28 -3.95 9.61
CA ALA A 184 -15.83 -4.07 9.57
C ALA A 184 -15.28 -4.68 10.88
N LEU A 185 -15.81 -4.30 12.03
CA LEU A 185 -15.41 -4.86 13.32
C LEU A 185 -15.82 -6.33 13.44
N ASP A 186 -17.04 -6.68 13.04
CA ASP A 186 -17.57 -8.05 13.06
C ASP A 186 -16.74 -8.98 12.17
N GLN A 187 -16.35 -8.53 10.97
CA GLN A 187 -15.52 -9.32 10.05
C GLN A 187 -14.20 -9.78 10.69
N TYR A 188 -13.62 -8.98 11.57
CA TYR A 188 -12.36 -9.29 12.26
C TYR A 188 -12.53 -9.71 13.71
N GLY A 189 -13.78 -9.87 14.19
CA GLY A 189 -14.09 -10.24 15.57
C GLY A 189 -13.56 -9.23 16.60
N LEU A 190 -13.61 -7.94 16.26
CA LEU A 190 -13.13 -6.85 17.11
C LEU A 190 -14.25 -6.31 18.00
N ASP A 191 -14.03 -6.36 19.31
CA ASP A 191 -14.98 -5.83 20.27
C ASP A 191 -14.80 -4.31 20.45
N VAL A 192 -15.90 -3.56 20.32
CA VAL A 192 -15.95 -2.10 20.58
C VAL A 192 -15.44 -1.77 21.99
N ALA A 193 -15.61 -2.65 22.98
CA ALA A 193 -15.07 -2.45 24.34
C ALA A 193 -13.55 -2.35 24.38
N ASN A 194 -12.85 -2.86 23.36
CA ASN A 194 -11.40 -2.73 23.20
C ASN A 194 -10.99 -1.51 22.38
N MET A 195 -11.95 -0.76 21.82
CA MET A 195 -11.68 0.46 21.05
C MET A 195 -11.39 1.62 21.99
N ILE A 196 -10.15 2.15 21.95
CA ILE A 196 -9.72 3.25 22.82
C ILE A 196 -10.19 4.59 22.25
N ALA A 197 -10.09 4.78 20.95
CA ALA A 197 -10.39 6.02 20.27
C ALA A 197 -10.68 5.80 18.78
N ILE A 198 -11.25 6.80 18.16
CA ILE A 198 -11.38 6.92 16.70
C ILE A 198 -10.52 8.10 16.24
N VAL A 199 -9.70 7.87 15.21
CA VAL A 199 -8.96 8.92 14.48
C VAL A 199 -9.66 9.16 13.14
N ALA A 200 -10.19 10.36 12.97
CA ALA A 200 -10.86 10.78 11.73
C ALA A 200 -10.67 12.29 11.52
N ASP A 201 -11.12 12.83 10.41
CA ASP A 201 -11.20 14.28 10.24
C ASP A 201 -12.27 14.90 11.16
N ASN A 202 -12.24 16.24 11.30
CA ASN A 202 -13.12 16.94 12.23
C ASN A 202 -14.53 17.25 11.65
N MET A 203 -15.00 16.48 10.67
CA MET A 203 -16.35 16.64 10.14
C MET A 203 -17.43 16.36 11.20
N GLU A 204 -18.57 17.04 11.11
CA GLU A 204 -19.66 16.86 12.09
C GLU A 204 -20.22 15.44 12.09
N THR A 205 -20.23 14.75 10.93
CA THR A 205 -20.59 13.34 10.83
C THR A 205 -19.70 12.47 11.74
N ASN A 206 -18.37 12.66 11.69
CA ASN A 206 -17.42 11.90 12.50
C ASN A 206 -17.56 12.18 14.00
N LYS A 207 -17.85 13.42 14.36
CA LYS A 207 -18.17 13.78 15.75
C LYS A 207 -19.51 13.17 16.20
N ALA A 208 -20.49 13.08 15.31
CA ALA A 208 -21.77 12.41 15.63
C ALA A 208 -21.58 10.91 15.82
N ILE A 209 -20.74 10.26 15.00
CA ILE A 209 -20.38 8.84 15.14
C ILE A 209 -19.78 8.59 16.52
N THR A 210 -18.73 9.31 16.88
CA THR A 210 -18.00 9.09 18.15
C THR A 210 -18.87 9.36 19.38
N ARG A 211 -19.76 10.39 19.31
CA ARG A 211 -20.76 10.65 20.35
C ARG A 211 -21.74 9.48 20.53
N ARG A 212 -22.22 8.88 19.43
CA ARG A 212 -23.16 7.76 19.48
C ARG A 212 -22.52 6.48 19.99
N ILE A 213 -21.30 6.17 19.55
CA ILE A 213 -20.54 5.00 19.99
C ILE A 213 -19.94 5.20 21.40
N LYS A 214 -19.91 6.44 21.91
CA LYS A 214 -19.32 6.86 23.20
C LYS A 214 -17.82 6.55 23.29
N VAL A 215 -17.09 6.72 22.21
CA VAL A 215 -15.63 6.54 22.13
C VAL A 215 -14.96 7.90 21.91
N ALA A 216 -13.76 8.08 22.46
CA ALA A 216 -13.01 9.32 22.30
C ALA A 216 -12.66 9.57 20.81
N MET A 217 -12.78 10.83 20.38
CA MET A 217 -12.37 11.25 19.04
C MET A 217 -11.01 11.95 19.10
N ILE A 218 -10.10 11.50 18.24
CA ILE A 218 -8.82 12.17 18.00
C ILE A 218 -8.87 12.73 16.57
N GLY A 219 -8.85 14.06 16.43
CA GLY A 219 -8.83 14.69 15.11
C GLY A 219 -7.56 14.35 14.34
N CYS A 220 -7.71 14.02 13.08
CA CYS A 220 -6.59 13.71 12.18
C CYS A 220 -5.54 14.83 12.19
N ALA A 221 -4.30 14.49 12.55
CA ALA A 221 -3.21 15.47 12.64
C ALA A 221 -2.89 16.12 11.29
N ALA A 222 -2.95 15.37 10.19
CA ALA A 222 -2.73 15.90 8.85
C ALA A 222 -3.82 16.92 8.45
N HIS A 223 -5.08 16.65 8.80
CA HIS A 223 -6.18 17.59 8.57
C HIS A 223 -6.01 18.87 9.41
N ARG A 224 -5.73 18.72 10.69
CA ARG A 224 -5.48 19.87 11.60
C ARG A 224 -4.30 20.71 11.13
N PHE A 225 -3.21 20.07 10.72
CA PHE A 225 -2.05 20.78 10.16
C PHE A 225 -2.43 21.52 8.86
N ASN A 226 -3.21 20.90 7.98
CA ASN A 226 -3.70 21.54 6.77
C ASN A 226 -4.52 22.82 7.09
N LEU A 227 -5.41 22.75 8.09
CA LEU A 227 -6.19 23.91 8.52
C LEU A 227 -5.31 25.03 9.09
N ALA A 228 -4.34 24.69 9.93
CA ALA A 228 -3.40 25.64 10.50
C ALA A 228 -2.59 26.37 9.42
N VAL A 229 -2.05 25.61 8.44
CA VAL A 229 -1.32 26.23 7.32
C VAL A 229 -2.23 27.08 6.47
N ARG A 230 -3.47 26.66 6.17
CA ARG A 230 -4.44 27.49 5.43
C ARG A 230 -4.71 28.81 6.15
N GLN A 231 -4.92 28.79 7.45
CA GLN A 231 -5.10 30.00 8.26
C GLN A 231 -3.87 30.90 8.21
N TRP A 232 -2.67 30.31 8.26
CA TRP A 232 -1.41 31.05 8.20
C TRP A 232 -1.17 31.72 6.85
N ILE A 233 -1.54 31.06 5.72
CA ILE A 233 -1.39 31.63 4.37
C ILE A 233 -2.53 32.55 3.94
N GLU A 234 -3.63 32.62 4.71
CA GLU A 234 -4.83 33.42 4.37
C GLU A 234 -4.53 34.88 4.00
N PRO A 235 -3.67 35.62 4.75
CA PRO A 235 -3.32 37.00 4.39
C PRO A 235 -2.63 37.11 3.01
N HIS A 236 -2.02 36.04 2.53
CA HIS A 236 -1.29 35.98 1.26
C HIS A 236 -2.12 35.43 0.11
N MET A 237 -3.36 35.03 0.36
CA MET A 237 -4.24 34.41 -0.64
C MET A 237 -4.47 35.26 -1.90
N PRO A 238 -4.59 36.62 -1.82
CA PRO A 238 -4.72 37.43 -3.02
C PRO A 238 -3.51 37.28 -3.97
N LEU A 239 -2.28 37.22 -3.41
CA LEU A 239 -1.06 37.02 -4.20
C LEU A 239 -0.99 35.58 -4.73
N ILE A 240 -1.30 34.60 -3.90
CA ILE A 240 -1.33 33.17 -4.29
C ILE A 240 -2.30 32.94 -5.44
N LYS A 241 -3.48 33.58 -5.42
CA LYS A 241 -4.45 33.52 -6.52
C LYS A 241 -3.91 34.14 -7.82
N LYS A 242 -3.18 35.25 -7.75
CA LYS A 242 -2.50 35.82 -8.91
C LYS A 242 -1.49 34.86 -9.52
N VAL A 243 -0.65 34.24 -8.67
CA VAL A 243 0.30 33.21 -9.12
C VAL A 243 -0.44 32.02 -9.73
N SER A 244 -1.54 31.57 -9.12
CA SER A 244 -2.36 30.48 -9.64
C SER A 244 -2.93 30.81 -11.03
N SER A 245 -3.45 32.02 -11.22
CA SER A 245 -3.95 32.48 -12.51
C SER A 245 -2.87 32.48 -13.57
N LEU A 246 -1.68 33.00 -13.26
CA LEU A 246 -0.53 32.96 -14.15
C LEU A 246 -0.15 31.53 -14.51
N MET A 247 -0.06 30.62 -13.51
CA MET A 247 0.28 29.23 -13.73
C MET A 247 -0.75 28.48 -14.60
N GLN A 248 -2.05 28.82 -14.47
CA GLN A 248 -3.09 28.28 -15.35
C GLN A 248 -2.92 28.78 -16.79
N ARG A 249 -2.67 30.07 -16.99
CA ARG A 249 -2.41 30.64 -18.32
C ARG A 249 -1.21 30.02 -18.99
N LEU A 250 -0.11 29.81 -18.25
CA LEU A 250 1.11 29.17 -18.75
C LEU A 250 0.91 27.68 -19.09
N LYS A 251 -0.17 27.03 -18.65
CA LYS A 251 -0.40 25.60 -18.84
C LYS A 251 -0.90 25.23 -20.25
N THR A 252 -1.20 26.20 -21.11
CA THR A 252 -1.62 25.93 -22.49
C THR A 252 -0.50 25.21 -23.27
N GLU A 253 -0.86 24.36 -24.21
CA GLU A 253 0.09 23.57 -24.99
C GLU A 253 1.15 24.43 -25.69
N LYS A 254 0.71 25.53 -26.31
CA LYS A 254 1.59 26.49 -27.01
C LYS A 254 2.67 27.06 -26.08
N ARG A 255 2.27 27.50 -24.88
CA ARG A 255 3.19 28.08 -23.89
C ARG A 255 4.11 27.04 -23.26
N VAL A 256 3.60 25.86 -22.97
CA VAL A 256 4.42 24.73 -22.51
C VAL A 256 5.45 24.31 -23.57
N ALA A 257 5.10 24.32 -24.85
CA ALA A 257 6.03 24.07 -25.96
C ALA A 257 7.12 25.16 -26.00
N LYS A 258 6.76 26.45 -25.87
CA LYS A 258 7.72 27.56 -25.82
C LYS A 258 8.68 27.44 -24.65
N LEU A 259 8.20 27.06 -23.45
CA LEU A 259 9.06 26.78 -22.30
C LEU A 259 10.06 25.65 -22.59
N LYS A 260 9.61 24.54 -23.18
CA LYS A 260 10.46 23.40 -23.52
C LYS A 260 11.54 23.76 -24.54
N LEU A 261 11.19 24.49 -25.59
CA LEU A 261 12.12 24.94 -26.62
C LEU A 261 13.24 25.83 -26.05
N ASN A 262 12.96 26.55 -24.96
CA ASN A 262 13.93 27.37 -24.24
C ASN A 262 14.59 26.63 -23.04
N GLY A 263 14.60 25.31 -23.05
CA GLY A 263 15.32 24.49 -22.08
C GLY A 263 14.63 24.33 -20.71
N CYS A 264 13.37 24.73 -20.58
CA CYS A 264 12.62 24.48 -19.35
C CYS A 264 12.22 23.01 -19.22
N LYS A 265 12.65 22.36 -18.14
CA LYS A 265 12.32 20.96 -17.83
C LYS A 265 10.97 20.79 -17.11
N TYR A 266 10.37 21.90 -16.65
CA TYR A 266 9.20 21.90 -15.80
C TYR A 266 7.94 22.33 -16.55
N LYS A 267 6.81 21.72 -16.17
CA LYS A 267 5.49 22.16 -16.62
C LYS A 267 4.83 23.03 -15.53
N PRO A 268 4.07 24.07 -15.89
CA PRO A 268 3.28 24.84 -14.92
C PRO A 268 2.33 23.95 -14.13
N LEU A 269 2.14 24.23 -12.84
CA LEU A 269 1.20 23.55 -11.94
C LEU A 269 0.16 24.56 -11.47
N ALA A 270 -1.12 24.23 -11.65
CA ALA A 270 -2.21 25.01 -11.07
C ALA A 270 -2.32 24.74 -9.55
N LEU A 271 -2.96 25.68 -8.84
CA LEU A 271 -3.29 25.50 -7.43
C LEU A 271 -4.23 24.31 -7.25
N HIS A 272 -3.89 23.45 -6.31
CA HIS A 272 -4.79 22.40 -5.83
C HIS A 272 -5.29 22.81 -4.45
N GLU A 273 -6.58 23.19 -4.37
CA GLU A 273 -7.13 23.89 -3.21
C GLU A 273 -7.32 22.99 -1.97
N LEU A 274 -7.44 21.67 -2.16
CA LEU A 274 -7.78 20.74 -1.07
C LEU A 274 -6.68 20.56 -0.02
N ARG A 275 -5.41 20.72 -0.39
CA ARG A 275 -4.29 20.52 0.53
C ARG A 275 -3.24 21.60 0.40
N TRP A 276 -2.69 22.06 1.52
CA TRP A 276 -1.59 23.02 1.57
C TRP A 276 -0.39 22.63 0.68
N SER A 277 -0.12 21.33 0.56
CA SER A 277 0.94 20.81 -0.30
C SER A 277 0.73 21.16 -1.78
N GLY A 278 -0.52 21.35 -2.21
CA GLY A 278 -0.84 21.85 -3.57
C GLY A 278 -0.39 23.29 -3.75
N CYS A 279 -0.66 24.15 -2.75
CA CYS A 279 -0.17 25.53 -2.73
C CYS A 279 1.36 25.59 -2.74
N TYR A 280 2.01 24.84 -1.87
CA TYR A 280 3.47 24.76 -1.82
C TYR A 280 4.07 24.30 -3.15
N ARG A 281 3.54 23.23 -3.76
CA ARG A 281 4.04 22.71 -5.05
C ARG A 281 3.89 23.73 -6.17
N MET A 282 2.76 24.46 -6.19
CA MET A 282 2.53 25.52 -7.17
C MET A 282 3.54 26.65 -7.00
N LEU A 283 3.73 27.16 -5.77
CA LEU A 283 4.68 28.26 -5.50
C LEU A 283 6.12 27.83 -5.81
N LYS A 284 6.52 26.63 -5.42
CA LYS A 284 7.84 26.09 -5.76
C LYS A 284 8.02 25.95 -7.27
N ARG A 285 6.97 25.52 -7.98
CA ARG A 285 7.01 25.45 -9.44
C ARG A 285 7.05 26.84 -10.09
N PHE A 286 6.39 27.83 -9.50
CA PHE A 286 6.46 29.22 -9.93
C PHE A 286 7.90 29.75 -9.78
N GLU A 287 8.56 29.50 -8.66
CA GLU A 287 9.96 29.83 -8.44
C GLU A 287 10.87 29.20 -9.53
N ASP A 288 10.70 27.91 -9.83
CA ASP A 288 11.43 27.22 -10.90
C ASP A 288 11.22 27.84 -12.30
N LEU A 289 10.03 28.43 -12.53
CA LEU A 289 9.66 29.02 -13.82
C LEU A 289 9.99 30.52 -13.94
N GLN A 290 10.29 31.21 -12.84
CA GLN A 290 10.52 32.66 -12.82
C GLN A 290 11.50 33.13 -13.89
N ARG A 291 12.62 32.43 -14.08
CA ARG A 291 13.64 32.74 -15.05
C ARG A 291 13.18 32.67 -16.51
N PHE A 292 12.03 32.05 -16.80
CA PHE A 292 11.49 31.91 -18.14
C PHE A 292 10.30 32.85 -18.40
N LEU A 293 9.85 33.63 -17.42
CA LEU A 293 8.67 34.50 -17.57
C LEU A 293 8.91 35.62 -18.58
N HIS A 294 10.17 36.06 -18.76
CA HIS A 294 10.54 37.06 -19.78
C HIS A 294 10.15 36.62 -21.20
N LEU A 295 10.00 35.31 -21.45
CA LEU A 295 9.57 34.80 -22.75
C LEU A 295 8.14 35.22 -23.12
N PHE A 296 7.36 35.68 -22.16
CA PHE A 296 5.93 35.92 -22.31
C PHE A 296 5.52 37.37 -22.03
N VAL A 297 6.50 38.29 -21.93
CA VAL A 297 6.25 39.73 -21.63
C VAL A 297 5.35 40.38 -22.68
N ASP A 298 5.51 39.98 -23.95
CA ASP A 298 4.71 40.49 -25.06
C ASP A 298 3.38 39.74 -25.29
N ASP A 299 3.07 38.76 -24.45
CA ASP A 299 1.88 37.94 -24.57
C ASP A 299 0.74 38.64 -23.81
N CYS A 300 -0.07 39.43 -24.52
CA CYS A 300 -1.13 40.31 -23.95
C CYS A 300 -2.13 39.56 -23.05
N ASP A 301 -2.16 38.25 -23.09
CA ASP A 301 -3.04 37.38 -22.30
C ASP A 301 -2.44 36.86 -21.00
N ILE A 302 -1.27 37.35 -20.57
CA ILE A 302 -0.60 36.89 -19.33
C ILE A 302 -0.59 37.93 -18.22
#